data_278ad50e01c6f81587f3ac72d5188596
#
_entry.id   278ad50e01c6f81587f3ac72d5188596
#
_cell.length_a   1.000
_cell.length_b   1.000
_cell.length_c   1.000
_cell.angle_alpha   90.00
_cell.angle_beta   90.00
_cell.angle_gamma   90.00
#
_symmetry.space_group_name_H-M   'P 1'
#
loop_
_entity.id
_entity.type
_entity.pdbx_description
1 polymer ?
#
loop_
_entity_poly.entity_id
_entity_poly.type
_entity_poly.pdbx_seq_one_letter_code
_entity_poly.pdbx_strand_id
1 'polypeptide(L)'
;MRKPFFFVMLYLLSSSVAAEQYGDELYNSGWRINIDNDLWTGQSLDRDYTGGIALTLSGKRAQDYLISLDFLRAGIDELLAFPGLYQSSPYMSFHSQQYGMTLFTPQDIKSTAPVYDDRPYASLFFMSNTEFTVVPSRNRAYVSILTIGFLGLDAAEGVQGALHSLTDSDTPNGWAYQVSSGGEPTAMLTYGVQNKLYSSKQQQLKLEYEGNLGFITDVNAGFSWRWGRINSPWWSFNPYQGKYIKQSMPVFSSSKEDNEFYLWAGARLNLRIYNAFLQGQFRHSEVTVNASDMQRLVAEYWFGATMEFAKKYYLSVLLRGHTEEFKGPHARLSLIHI
;
A
#
# COMPACT_ATOMS: atom_id res chain seq x y z
N MET A 1 36.89 -8.01 13.03
CA MET A 1 36.61 -6.62 13.45
C MET A 1 35.20 -6.32 12.95
N ARG A 2 34.22 -6.19 13.85
CA ARG A 2 32.83 -5.85 13.50
C ARG A 2 32.80 -4.38 13.09
N LYS A 3 32.46 -4.09 11.84
CA LYS A 3 32.20 -2.73 11.37
C LYS A 3 30.92 -2.23 12.06
N PRO A 4 30.84 -0.97 12.51
CA PRO A 4 29.63 -0.42 13.06
C PRO A 4 28.63 -0.26 11.92
N PHE A 5 27.49 -0.94 12.04
CA PHE A 5 26.34 -0.73 11.16
C PHE A 5 25.82 0.69 11.38
N PHE A 6 25.97 1.53 10.37
CA PHE A 6 25.24 2.79 10.31
C PHE A 6 23.79 2.48 9.99
N PHE A 7 22.93 2.61 10.98
CA PHE A 7 21.49 2.58 10.82
C PHE A 7 21.08 3.82 9.99
N VAL A 8 20.83 3.64 8.70
CA VAL A 8 20.10 4.63 7.92
C VAL A 8 18.62 4.30 8.09
N MET A 9 18.02 4.94 9.06
CA MET A 9 16.59 4.93 9.28
C MET A 9 15.96 5.80 8.18
N LEU A 10 15.47 5.17 7.11
CA LEU A 10 14.71 5.89 6.08
C LEU A 10 13.26 6.04 6.54
N TYR A 11 12.78 7.27 6.53
CA TYR A 11 11.53 7.68 7.16
C TYR A 11 10.43 7.93 6.12
N LEU A 12 9.20 7.57 6.48
CA LEU A 12 8.01 8.05 5.79
C LEU A 12 7.87 9.55 6.07
N LEU A 13 8.26 10.39 5.12
CA LEU A 13 8.02 11.81 5.20
C LEU A 13 6.74 12.14 4.45
N SER A 14 5.82 12.78 5.12
CA SER A 14 4.66 13.42 4.49
C SER A 14 4.58 14.88 4.92
N SER A 15 4.29 15.75 3.98
CA SER A 15 3.92 17.11 4.28
C SER A 15 2.45 17.32 3.93
N SER A 16 1.77 18.09 4.76
CA SER A 16 0.37 18.46 4.55
C SER A 16 0.22 19.96 4.79
N VAL A 17 -0.67 20.56 4.04
CA VAL A 17 -1.08 21.95 4.25
C VAL A 17 -2.39 21.89 5.03
N ALA A 18 -2.52 22.67 6.11
CA ALA A 18 -3.74 22.72 6.90
C ALA A 18 -4.92 23.11 6.02
N ALA A 19 -5.88 22.20 5.85
CA ALA A 19 -7.16 22.55 5.27
C ALA A 19 -7.94 23.32 6.35
N GLU A 20 -8.16 24.60 6.14
CA GLU A 20 -9.11 25.33 6.95
C GLU A 20 -10.47 24.66 6.85
N GLN A 21 -10.94 24.23 8.00
CA GLN A 21 -12.32 23.92 8.35
C GLN A 21 -13.15 23.30 7.21
N TYR A 22 -13.08 21.95 7.04
CA TYR A 22 -14.01 21.11 6.25
C TYR A 22 -14.65 21.80 5.03
N GLY A 23 -13.85 22.53 4.29
CA GLY A 23 -14.22 23.23 3.06
C GLY A 23 -13.76 22.47 1.82
N ASP A 24 -13.67 23.16 0.72
CA ASP A 24 -13.18 22.63 -0.54
C ASP A 24 -11.76 22.07 -0.40
N GLU A 25 -11.50 20.95 -1.08
CA GLU A 25 -10.16 20.37 -1.16
C GLU A 25 -9.15 21.38 -1.72
N LEU A 26 -8.00 21.52 -1.06
CA LEU A 26 -6.92 22.36 -1.56
C LEU A 26 -6.31 21.80 -2.84
N TYR A 27 -5.83 22.67 -3.73
CA TYR A 27 -5.14 22.26 -4.95
C TYR A 27 -3.91 21.38 -4.63
N ASN A 28 -3.13 21.75 -3.63
CA ASN A 28 -1.99 21.00 -3.11
C ASN A 28 -2.20 20.74 -1.62
N SER A 29 -2.80 19.61 -1.26
CA SER A 29 -3.05 19.26 0.15
C SER A 29 -1.86 18.55 0.81
N GLY A 30 -0.91 18.02 0.05
CA GLY A 30 0.29 17.41 0.60
C GLY A 30 0.93 16.36 -0.30
N TRP A 31 1.96 15.70 0.23
CA TRP A 31 2.63 14.58 -0.39
C TRP A 31 3.06 13.57 0.66
N ARG A 32 3.29 12.31 0.23
CA ARG A 32 3.80 11.23 1.06
C ARG A 32 4.79 10.38 0.28
N ILE A 33 5.89 10.00 0.94
CA ILE A 33 6.81 8.99 0.45
C ILE A 33 6.68 7.77 1.37
N ASN A 34 6.50 6.61 0.79
CA ASN A 34 6.52 5.32 1.47
C ASN A 34 7.75 4.56 1.00
N ILE A 35 8.50 3.99 1.93
CA ILE A 35 9.65 3.11 1.64
C ILE A 35 9.55 1.93 2.57
N ASP A 36 9.54 0.74 2.01
CA ASP A 36 9.39 -0.52 2.72
C ASP A 36 10.59 -1.42 2.43
N ASN A 37 10.98 -2.20 3.42
CA ASN A 37 11.99 -3.24 3.23
C ASN A 37 11.85 -4.31 4.33
N ASP A 38 12.09 -5.57 4.00
CA ASP A 38 12.09 -6.70 4.94
C ASP A 38 13.41 -6.86 5.71
N LEU A 39 14.51 -6.30 5.22
CA LEU A 39 15.85 -6.37 5.84
C LEU A 39 15.88 -5.93 7.33
N TRP A 40 14.92 -5.14 7.77
CA TRP A 40 14.93 -4.53 9.10
C TRP A 40 14.21 -5.36 10.17
N THR A 41 13.67 -6.51 9.79
CA THR A 41 13.01 -7.43 10.71
C THR A 41 13.98 -8.25 11.57
N GLY A 42 15.29 -8.04 11.41
CA GLY A 42 16.33 -8.80 12.14
C GLY A 42 16.55 -10.21 11.61
N GLN A 43 15.84 -10.62 10.59
CA GLN A 43 16.11 -11.81 9.81
C GLN A 43 16.92 -11.39 8.59
N SER A 44 18.15 -11.86 8.50
CA SER A 44 19.10 -11.52 7.42
C SER A 44 18.75 -12.13 6.05
N LEU A 45 17.47 -12.37 5.78
CA LEU A 45 16.98 -13.02 4.59
C LEU A 45 16.01 -12.10 3.87
N ASP A 46 16.42 -11.62 2.70
CA ASP A 46 15.60 -10.91 1.73
C ASP A 46 14.64 -11.93 1.09
N ARG A 47 13.37 -11.95 1.48
CA ARG A 47 12.39 -12.95 1.03
C ARG A 47 10.96 -12.45 1.17
N ASP A 48 10.03 -13.02 0.39
CA ASP A 48 8.63 -12.68 0.27
C ASP A 48 8.43 -11.27 -0.31
N TYR A 49 8.30 -10.28 0.50
CA TYR A 49 8.22 -8.88 0.10
C TYR A 49 9.57 -8.21 0.28
N THR A 50 10.31 -8.07 -0.79
CA THR A 50 11.65 -7.48 -0.79
C THR A 50 11.64 -6.00 -0.50
N GLY A 51 10.63 -5.31 -1.02
CA GLY A 51 10.48 -3.89 -0.76
C GLY A 51 9.65 -3.14 -1.79
N GLY A 52 9.46 -1.87 -1.51
CA GLY A 52 8.76 -0.95 -2.39
C GLY A 52 9.02 0.50 -2.06
N ILE A 53 8.80 1.34 -3.07
CA ILE A 53 8.79 2.79 -2.92
C ILE A 53 7.56 3.36 -3.60
N ALA A 54 6.91 4.33 -2.96
CA ALA A 54 5.80 5.03 -3.56
C ALA A 54 5.76 6.51 -3.16
N LEU A 55 5.50 7.37 -4.14
CA LEU A 55 5.24 8.80 -3.97
C LEU A 55 3.77 9.07 -4.20
N THR A 56 3.08 9.61 -3.20
CA THR A 56 1.69 10.08 -3.28
C THR A 56 1.65 11.59 -3.31
N LEU A 57 0.91 12.15 -4.24
CA LEU A 57 0.64 13.58 -4.37
C LEU A 57 -0.87 13.80 -4.17
N SER A 58 -1.24 14.68 -3.23
CA SER A 58 -2.63 14.86 -2.81
C SER A 58 -3.15 16.27 -3.12
N GLY A 59 -4.47 16.38 -3.25
CA GLY A 59 -5.20 17.59 -3.55
C GLY A 59 -5.82 17.58 -4.96
N LYS A 60 -6.58 18.62 -5.30
CA LYS A 60 -7.21 18.79 -6.64
C LYS A 60 -6.22 18.64 -7.79
N ARG A 61 -4.94 18.93 -7.57
CA ARG A 61 -3.87 18.71 -8.55
C ARG A 61 -3.81 17.26 -9.06
N ALA A 62 -4.26 16.27 -8.28
CA ALA A 62 -4.27 14.87 -8.70
C ALA A 62 -5.23 14.61 -9.87
N GLN A 63 -6.20 15.51 -10.10
CA GLN A 63 -7.13 15.46 -11.24
C GLN A 63 -6.52 16.10 -12.47
N ASP A 64 -5.68 17.13 -12.31
CA ASP A 64 -5.19 18.00 -13.37
C ASP A 64 -3.82 17.62 -13.95
N TYR A 65 -3.14 16.61 -13.39
CA TYR A 65 -1.85 16.17 -13.92
C TYR A 65 -1.99 15.63 -15.35
N LEU A 66 -0.99 15.94 -16.19
CA LEU A 66 -0.90 15.47 -17.57
C LEU A 66 -1.05 13.94 -17.70
N ILE A 67 -0.60 13.21 -16.68
CA ILE A 67 -0.70 11.74 -16.58
C ILE A 67 -1.55 11.40 -15.36
N SER A 68 -2.76 11.95 -15.27
CA SER A 68 -3.73 11.56 -14.25
C SER A 68 -4.63 10.44 -14.76
N LEU A 69 -4.93 9.47 -13.88
CA LEU A 69 -5.93 8.43 -14.14
C LEU A 69 -7.34 8.85 -13.69
N ASP A 70 -7.52 10.09 -13.21
CA ASP A 70 -8.79 10.54 -12.63
C ASP A 70 -9.93 10.42 -13.63
N PHE A 71 -9.73 10.85 -14.87
CA PHE A 71 -10.74 10.75 -15.93
C PHE A 71 -11.19 9.29 -16.14
N LEU A 72 -10.26 8.34 -16.18
CA LEU A 72 -10.58 6.92 -16.37
C LEU A 72 -11.30 6.35 -15.13
N ARG A 73 -10.78 6.65 -13.93
CA ARG A 73 -11.39 6.20 -12.69
C ARG A 73 -12.81 6.75 -12.56
N ALA A 74 -13.00 8.06 -12.76
CA ALA A 74 -14.31 8.70 -12.64
C ALA A 74 -15.32 8.15 -13.67
N GLY A 75 -14.88 7.87 -14.89
CA GLY A 75 -15.73 7.23 -15.89
C GLY A 75 -16.17 5.81 -15.51
N ILE A 76 -15.28 5.04 -14.88
CA ILE A 76 -15.62 3.70 -14.35
C ILE A 76 -16.59 3.83 -13.16
N ASP A 77 -16.35 4.77 -12.26
CA ASP A 77 -17.21 5.02 -11.11
C ASP A 77 -18.62 5.42 -11.52
N GLU A 78 -18.75 6.26 -12.55
CA GLU A 78 -20.04 6.66 -13.13
C GLU A 78 -20.76 5.45 -13.73
N LEU A 79 -20.04 4.64 -14.53
CA LEU A 79 -20.58 3.44 -15.16
C LEU A 79 -21.12 2.44 -14.14
N LEU A 80 -20.41 2.27 -13.00
CA LEU A 80 -20.78 1.37 -11.93
C LEU A 80 -21.76 1.99 -10.92
N ALA A 81 -22.18 3.24 -11.14
CA ALA A 81 -23.04 4.01 -10.25
C ALA A 81 -22.49 4.09 -8.80
N PHE A 82 -21.17 4.00 -8.63
CA PHE A 82 -20.53 4.05 -7.31
C PHE A 82 -20.87 5.33 -6.53
N PRO A 83 -20.90 6.54 -7.15
CA PRO A 83 -21.35 7.75 -6.48
C PRO A 83 -22.76 7.72 -5.95
N GLY A 84 -23.65 6.88 -6.48
CA GLY A 84 -25.02 6.73 -5.99
C GLY A 84 -25.13 6.33 -4.54
N LEU A 85 -24.07 5.77 -3.96
CA LEU A 85 -24.03 5.36 -2.55
C LEU A 85 -24.06 6.53 -1.56
N TYR A 86 -23.67 7.74 -1.96
CA TYR A 86 -23.57 8.91 -1.08
C TYR A 86 -24.20 10.20 -1.60
N GLN A 87 -24.63 10.26 -2.86
CA GLN A 87 -25.18 11.48 -3.49
C GLN A 87 -26.35 12.14 -2.76
N SER A 88 -27.09 11.40 -1.93
CA SER A 88 -28.21 11.93 -1.16
C SER A 88 -27.82 12.66 0.14
N SER A 89 -26.53 12.81 0.43
CA SER A 89 -26.03 13.44 1.66
C SER A 89 -24.88 14.39 1.36
N PRO A 90 -24.72 15.50 2.08
CA PRO A 90 -23.53 16.34 1.96
C PRO A 90 -22.26 15.52 2.20
N TYR A 91 -21.28 15.65 1.32
CA TYR A 91 -20.01 14.92 1.36
C TYR A 91 -18.83 15.83 1.03
N MET A 92 -17.63 15.34 1.33
CA MET A 92 -16.36 15.94 0.96
C MET A 92 -15.57 14.91 0.15
N SER A 93 -15.03 15.29 -1.01
CA SER A 93 -14.14 14.44 -1.80
C SER A 93 -12.72 14.95 -1.76
N PHE A 94 -11.78 14.02 -1.72
CA PHE A 94 -10.34 14.26 -1.69
C PHE A 94 -9.67 13.37 -2.71
N HIS A 95 -8.67 13.91 -3.40
CA HIS A 95 -8.01 13.22 -4.51
C HIS A 95 -6.52 13.01 -4.24
N SER A 96 -6.00 11.93 -4.77
CA SER A 96 -4.56 11.69 -4.79
C SER A 96 -4.13 10.86 -5.99
N GLN A 97 -2.91 11.13 -6.42
CA GLN A 97 -2.22 10.37 -7.46
C GLN A 97 -0.94 9.79 -6.85
N GLN A 98 -0.68 8.51 -7.12
CA GLN A 98 0.49 7.80 -6.63
C GLN A 98 1.28 7.20 -7.77
N TYR A 99 2.59 7.17 -7.60
CA TYR A 99 3.55 6.48 -8.46
C TYR A 99 4.41 5.59 -7.57
N GLY A 100 4.64 4.36 -7.99
CA GLY A 100 5.39 3.44 -7.15
C GLY A 100 5.85 2.18 -7.86
N MET A 101 6.64 1.43 -7.11
CA MET A 101 7.02 0.08 -7.45
C MET A 101 6.98 -0.82 -6.23
N THR A 102 6.82 -2.13 -6.48
CA THR A 102 6.91 -3.17 -5.46
C THR A 102 7.62 -4.39 -6.03
N LEU A 103 8.45 -5.02 -5.21
CA LEU A 103 9.32 -6.13 -5.56
C LEU A 103 9.09 -7.31 -4.61
N PHE A 104 9.10 -8.50 -5.18
CA PHE A 104 9.00 -9.76 -4.45
C PHE A 104 10.08 -10.71 -4.93
N THR A 105 10.72 -11.43 -4.00
CA THR A 105 11.74 -12.42 -4.30
C THR A 105 11.53 -13.70 -3.50
N PRO A 106 12.01 -14.85 -4.01
CA PRO A 106 12.11 -16.06 -3.22
C PRO A 106 13.17 -15.91 -2.11
N GLN A 107 13.25 -16.89 -1.23
CA GLN A 107 14.25 -16.94 -0.16
C GLN A 107 15.69 -17.07 -0.72
N ASP A 108 15.86 -17.87 -1.76
CA ASP A 108 17.17 -18.04 -2.43
C ASP A 108 17.29 -17.07 -3.61
N ILE A 109 17.74 -15.85 -3.33
CA ILE A 109 17.98 -14.83 -4.37
C ILE A 109 19.26 -15.04 -5.17
N LYS A 110 20.17 -15.91 -4.71
CA LYS A 110 21.46 -16.19 -5.39
C LYS A 110 21.33 -17.20 -6.51
N SER A 111 20.24 -17.98 -6.52
CA SER A 111 20.01 -18.99 -7.55
C SER A 111 19.96 -18.34 -8.94
N THR A 112 20.75 -18.93 -9.86
CA THR A 112 20.72 -18.61 -11.29
C THR A 112 19.77 -19.53 -12.07
N ALA A 113 19.04 -20.41 -11.36
CA ALA A 113 18.05 -21.33 -11.89
C ALA A 113 16.67 -21.01 -11.31
N PRO A 114 15.56 -21.42 -11.97
CA PRO A 114 14.23 -21.23 -11.45
C PRO A 114 14.05 -21.88 -10.07
N VAL A 115 13.39 -21.18 -9.14
CA VAL A 115 13.10 -21.67 -7.79
C VAL A 115 11.60 -22.03 -7.74
N TYR A 116 11.28 -23.31 -7.86
CA TYR A 116 9.88 -23.78 -8.00
C TYR A 116 9.12 -23.95 -6.68
N ASP A 117 9.84 -24.16 -5.56
CA ASP A 117 9.23 -24.49 -4.27
C ASP A 117 8.99 -23.27 -3.38
N ASP A 118 9.13 -22.10 -3.95
CA ASP A 118 9.01 -20.84 -3.23
C ASP A 118 8.21 -19.81 -4.04
N ARG A 119 8.04 -18.62 -3.48
CA ARG A 119 7.46 -17.47 -4.16
C ARG A 119 8.29 -17.14 -5.42
N PRO A 120 7.63 -16.92 -6.57
CA PRO A 120 8.33 -16.43 -7.74
C PRO A 120 8.85 -15.00 -7.53
N TYR A 121 9.90 -14.63 -8.26
CA TYR A 121 10.23 -13.23 -8.49
C TYR A 121 9.03 -12.52 -9.13
N ALA A 122 8.70 -11.34 -8.66
CA ALA A 122 7.68 -10.51 -9.27
C ALA A 122 7.94 -9.02 -9.01
N SER A 123 7.67 -8.20 -9.99
CA SER A 123 7.80 -6.75 -9.88
C SER A 123 6.57 -6.06 -10.44
N LEU A 124 6.17 -4.95 -9.85
CA LEU A 124 5.13 -4.07 -10.39
C LEU A 124 5.61 -2.63 -10.34
N PHE A 125 5.60 -1.97 -11.48
CA PHE A 125 5.71 -0.51 -11.58
C PHE A 125 4.31 0.04 -11.87
N PHE A 126 3.84 0.97 -11.07
CA PHE A 126 2.43 1.37 -11.12
C PHE A 126 2.19 2.86 -10.88
N MET A 127 1.05 3.30 -11.35
CA MET A 127 0.41 4.54 -10.94
C MET A 127 -1.01 4.25 -10.47
N SER A 128 -1.48 5.02 -9.48
CA SER A 128 -2.83 4.89 -8.93
C SER A 128 -3.46 6.25 -8.76
N ASN A 129 -4.74 6.36 -9.08
CA ASN A 129 -5.56 7.54 -8.78
C ASN A 129 -6.64 7.15 -7.79
N THR A 130 -6.87 8.00 -6.79
CA THR A 130 -7.84 7.76 -5.72
C THR A 130 -8.79 8.94 -5.58
N GLU A 131 -10.07 8.65 -5.47
CA GLU A 131 -11.06 9.51 -4.83
C GLU A 131 -11.44 8.92 -3.48
N PHE A 132 -11.38 9.76 -2.47
CA PHE A 132 -11.77 9.43 -1.10
C PHE A 132 -12.87 10.36 -0.65
N THR A 133 -14.08 9.83 -0.50
CA THR A 133 -15.29 10.60 -0.20
C THR A 133 -15.77 10.35 1.21
N VAL A 134 -15.89 11.40 2.00
CA VAL A 134 -16.35 11.36 3.39
C VAL A 134 -17.77 11.88 3.47
N VAL A 135 -18.65 11.12 4.11
CA VAL A 135 -20.05 11.48 4.43
C VAL A 135 -20.18 11.60 5.95
N PRO A 136 -19.95 12.80 6.52
CA PRO A 136 -19.89 12.98 7.98
C PRO A 136 -21.17 12.58 8.70
N SER A 137 -22.33 12.87 8.11
CA SER A 137 -23.65 12.55 8.67
C SER A 137 -23.86 11.04 8.85
N ARG A 138 -23.17 10.21 8.08
CA ARG A 138 -23.23 8.74 8.14
C ARG A 138 -22.07 8.11 8.92
N ASN A 139 -21.11 8.90 9.41
CA ASN A 139 -19.87 8.41 9.99
C ASN A 139 -19.14 7.42 9.07
N ARG A 140 -19.15 7.70 7.78
CA ARG A 140 -18.69 6.79 6.73
C ARG A 140 -17.80 7.49 5.71
N ALA A 141 -16.82 6.78 5.19
CA ALA A 141 -16.04 7.20 4.05
C ALA A 141 -15.99 6.09 3.00
N TYR A 142 -15.92 6.50 1.75
CA TYR A 142 -15.83 5.63 0.57
C TYR A 142 -14.50 5.87 -0.13
N VAL A 143 -13.96 4.85 -0.73
CA VAL A 143 -12.74 4.96 -1.54
C VAL A 143 -12.93 4.27 -2.88
N SER A 144 -12.51 4.94 -3.94
CA SER A 144 -12.38 4.40 -5.29
C SER A 144 -10.94 4.59 -5.74
N ILE A 145 -10.30 3.53 -6.21
CA ILE A 145 -8.91 3.56 -6.69
C ILE A 145 -8.83 2.81 -8.01
N LEU A 146 -8.25 3.46 -9.01
CA LEU A 146 -7.79 2.81 -10.23
C LEU A 146 -6.26 2.76 -10.19
N THR A 147 -5.70 1.56 -10.29
CA THR A 147 -4.27 1.31 -10.43
C THR A 147 -4.00 0.71 -11.79
N ILE A 148 -3.04 1.25 -12.53
CA ILE A 148 -2.49 0.64 -13.75
C ILE A 148 -0.98 0.50 -13.61
N GLY A 149 -0.39 -0.44 -14.32
CA GLY A 149 1.04 -0.66 -14.24
C GLY A 149 1.56 -1.70 -15.21
N PHE A 150 2.81 -2.06 -14.98
CA PHE A 150 3.50 -3.13 -15.70
C PHE A 150 4.04 -4.14 -14.69
N LEU A 151 3.62 -5.39 -14.84
CA LEU A 151 4.10 -6.52 -14.08
C LEU A 151 5.31 -7.12 -14.81
N GLY A 152 6.38 -7.45 -14.06
CA GLY A 152 7.51 -8.20 -14.61
C GLY A 152 8.47 -7.39 -15.49
N LEU A 153 8.66 -6.09 -15.24
CA LEU A 153 9.65 -5.29 -15.98
C LEU A 153 11.09 -5.66 -15.57
N ASP A 154 11.97 -5.78 -16.55
CA ASP A 154 13.40 -6.07 -16.35
C ASP A 154 14.14 -4.98 -15.56
N ALA A 155 13.58 -3.76 -15.51
CA ALA A 155 14.10 -2.67 -14.67
C ALA A 155 14.18 -3.02 -13.17
N ALA A 156 13.42 -4.02 -12.71
CA ALA A 156 13.42 -4.48 -11.33
C ALA A 156 14.80 -4.99 -10.88
N GLU A 157 15.49 -5.75 -11.72
CA GLU A 157 16.85 -6.24 -11.48
C GLU A 157 17.81 -5.10 -11.21
N GLY A 158 17.80 -4.08 -12.06
CA GLY A 158 18.66 -2.90 -11.91
C GLY A 158 18.39 -2.12 -10.64
N VAL A 159 17.12 -1.95 -10.27
CA VAL A 159 16.74 -1.24 -9.04
C VAL A 159 17.19 -2.01 -7.81
N GLN A 160 16.87 -3.31 -7.72
CA GLN A 160 17.29 -4.11 -6.56
C GLN A 160 18.81 -4.22 -6.48
N GLY A 161 19.52 -4.43 -7.61
CA GLY A 161 20.97 -4.48 -7.66
C GLY A 161 21.62 -3.18 -7.16
N ALA A 162 21.05 -2.02 -7.51
CA ALA A 162 21.51 -0.74 -6.99
C ALA A 162 21.31 -0.61 -5.47
N LEU A 163 20.16 -1.04 -4.95
CA LEU A 163 19.88 -1.04 -3.51
C LEU A 163 20.83 -1.97 -2.76
N HIS A 164 21.05 -3.19 -3.26
CA HIS A 164 21.95 -4.17 -2.64
C HIS A 164 23.41 -3.72 -2.65
N SER A 165 23.85 -3.01 -3.68
CA SER A 165 25.20 -2.42 -3.73
C SER A 165 25.42 -1.36 -2.63
N LEU A 166 24.36 -0.67 -2.17
CA LEU A 166 24.43 0.31 -1.09
C LEU A 166 24.38 -0.35 0.31
N THR A 167 23.82 -1.55 0.41
CA THR A 167 23.61 -2.24 1.70
C THR A 167 24.57 -3.42 1.93
N ASP A 168 25.47 -3.71 0.99
CA ASP A 168 26.39 -4.88 1.03
C ASP A 168 25.60 -6.21 1.14
N SER A 169 24.45 -6.27 0.49
CA SER A 169 23.54 -7.44 0.46
C SER A 169 23.87 -8.35 -0.73
N ASP A 170 23.34 -9.58 -0.68
CA ASP A 170 23.55 -10.57 -1.73
C ASP A 170 22.97 -10.13 -3.09
N THR A 171 23.63 -10.47 -4.18
CA THR A 171 23.16 -10.11 -5.53
C THR A 171 22.01 -11.03 -5.96
N PRO A 172 20.85 -10.47 -6.35
CA PRO A 172 19.74 -11.25 -6.86
C PRO A 172 19.99 -11.67 -8.32
N ASN A 173 19.94 -12.97 -8.61
CA ASN A 173 20.29 -13.52 -9.92
C ASN A 173 19.11 -14.17 -10.66
N GLY A 174 17.93 -14.25 -10.05
CA GLY A 174 16.79 -14.97 -10.61
C GLY A 174 15.74 -14.11 -11.33
N TRP A 175 15.98 -12.83 -11.58
CA TRP A 175 15.02 -11.93 -12.22
C TRP A 175 14.59 -12.34 -13.64
N ALA A 176 15.42 -13.11 -14.35
CA ALA A 176 15.05 -13.68 -15.65
C ALA A 176 13.82 -14.60 -15.58
N TYR A 177 13.54 -15.18 -14.40
CA TYR A 177 12.42 -16.09 -14.14
C TYR A 177 11.25 -15.42 -13.43
N GLN A 178 11.22 -14.09 -13.38
CA GLN A 178 10.12 -13.36 -12.75
C GLN A 178 8.79 -13.61 -13.47
N VAL A 179 7.71 -13.46 -12.73
CA VAL A 179 6.36 -13.45 -13.29
C VAL A 179 6.26 -12.39 -14.37
N SER A 180 5.68 -12.75 -15.54
CA SER A 180 5.46 -11.84 -16.68
C SER A 180 6.75 -11.18 -17.19
N SER A 181 7.89 -11.90 -17.17
CA SER A 181 9.20 -11.40 -17.60
C SER A 181 9.13 -10.68 -18.96
N GLY A 182 9.82 -9.52 -19.07
CA GLY A 182 9.79 -8.64 -20.22
C GLY A 182 8.61 -7.65 -20.21
N GLY A 183 7.86 -7.59 -19.13
CA GLY A 183 6.81 -6.61 -18.88
C GLY A 183 5.45 -6.96 -19.47
N GLU A 184 4.41 -6.80 -18.68
CA GLU A 184 3.01 -7.05 -19.05
C GLU A 184 2.11 -5.96 -18.47
N PRO A 185 1.26 -5.29 -19.27
CA PRO A 185 0.34 -4.29 -18.74
C PRO A 185 -0.68 -4.95 -17.81
N THR A 186 -0.98 -4.27 -16.72
CA THR A 186 -1.91 -4.76 -15.71
C THR A 186 -2.72 -3.63 -15.10
N ALA A 187 -3.87 -3.95 -14.53
CA ALA A 187 -4.74 -2.98 -13.85
C ALA A 187 -5.44 -3.61 -12.64
N MET A 188 -5.87 -2.75 -11.73
CA MET A 188 -6.70 -3.12 -10.60
C MET A 188 -7.67 -1.99 -10.24
N LEU A 189 -8.92 -2.34 -10.02
CA LEU A 189 -9.94 -1.47 -9.49
C LEU A 189 -10.19 -1.85 -8.03
N THR A 190 -10.22 -0.86 -7.15
CA THR A 190 -10.48 -1.05 -5.71
C THR A 190 -11.64 -0.18 -5.27
N TYR A 191 -12.62 -0.79 -4.61
CA TYR A 191 -13.67 -0.07 -3.89
C TYR A 191 -13.66 -0.43 -2.42
N GLY A 192 -13.76 0.58 -1.57
CA GLY A 192 -13.76 0.39 -0.12
C GLY A 192 -14.74 1.28 0.62
N VAL A 193 -15.08 0.84 1.81
CA VAL A 193 -15.92 1.57 2.75
C VAL A 193 -15.29 1.52 4.13
N GLN A 194 -15.19 2.68 4.77
CA GLN A 194 -14.72 2.83 6.14
C GLN A 194 -15.86 3.34 7.01
N ASN A 195 -16.14 2.68 8.13
CA ASN A 195 -17.17 3.07 9.07
C ASN A 195 -16.53 3.43 10.42
N LYS A 196 -16.71 4.66 10.87
CA LYS A 196 -16.32 5.07 12.20
C LYS A 196 -17.19 4.37 13.25
N LEU A 197 -16.56 3.58 14.11
CA LEU A 197 -17.23 2.97 15.27
C LEU A 197 -17.14 3.86 16.51
N TYR A 198 -15.93 4.40 16.75
CA TYR A 198 -15.66 5.23 17.92
C TYR A 198 -14.64 6.31 17.57
N SER A 199 -14.80 7.51 18.15
CA SER A 199 -13.82 8.59 18.00
C SER A 199 -13.86 9.50 19.23
N SER A 200 -12.69 9.69 19.84
CA SER A 200 -12.40 10.67 20.87
C SER A 200 -11.08 11.38 20.56
N LYS A 201 -10.66 12.29 21.44
CA LYS A 201 -9.35 12.97 21.30
C LYS A 201 -8.15 12.01 21.49
N GLN A 202 -8.37 10.86 22.09
CA GLN A 202 -7.31 9.90 22.45
C GLN A 202 -7.45 8.57 21.74
N GLN A 203 -8.61 8.21 21.23
CA GLN A 203 -8.83 6.91 20.61
C GLN A 203 -9.81 7.02 19.46
N GLN A 204 -9.53 6.26 18.42
CA GLN A 204 -10.43 6.11 17.28
C GLN A 204 -10.40 4.66 16.79
N LEU A 205 -11.59 4.13 16.50
CA LEU A 205 -11.80 2.78 15.99
C LEU A 205 -12.69 2.85 14.76
N LYS A 206 -12.31 2.14 13.71
CA LYS A 206 -13.13 2.00 12.49
C LYS A 206 -13.11 0.58 11.96
N LEU A 207 -14.18 0.22 11.26
CA LEU A 207 -14.27 -0.98 10.43
C LEU A 207 -14.06 -0.61 8.97
N GLU A 208 -13.52 -1.55 8.22
CA GLU A 208 -13.13 -1.36 6.84
C GLU A 208 -13.51 -2.59 6.03
N TYR A 209 -14.08 -2.35 4.85
CA TYR A 209 -14.45 -3.36 3.87
C TYR A 209 -13.90 -2.92 2.53
N GLU A 210 -13.37 -3.85 1.76
CA GLU A 210 -12.79 -3.54 0.46
C GLU A 210 -12.93 -4.71 -0.50
N GLY A 211 -13.11 -4.40 -1.78
CA GLY A 211 -13.05 -5.34 -2.88
C GLY A 211 -12.04 -4.86 -3.92
N ASN A 212 -11.23 -5.78 -4.39
CA ASN A 212 -10.22 -5.57 -5.42
C ASN A 212 -10.53 -6.47 -6.62
N LEU A 213 -10.42 -5.92 -7.82
CA LEU A 213 -10.61 -6.63 -9.08
C LEU A 213 -9.48 -6.28 -10.04
N GLY A 214 -8.67 -7.26 -10.42
CA GLY A 214 -7.54 -7.10 -11.33
C GLY A 214 -6.37 -8.00 -10.97
N PHE A 215 -5.13 -7.49 -11.03
CA PHE A 215 -3.93 -8.27 -10.73
C PHE A 215 -3.90 -8.82 -9.29
N ILE A 216 -4.66 -8.26 -8.36
CA ILE A 216 -5.15 -8.91 -7.17
C ILE A 216 -6.67 -8.87 -7.22
N THR A 217 -7.32 -10.03 -7.02
CA THR A 217 -8.78 -10.13 -6.90
C THR A 217 -9.11 -10.75 -5.58
N ASP A 218 -9.71 -9.95 -4.69
CA ASP A 218 -10.13 -10.37 -3.35
C ASP A 218 -11.23 -9.47 -2.80
N VAL A 219 -11.85 -9.95 -1.73
CA VAL A 219 -12.65 -9.12 -0.83
C VAL A 219 -12.07 -9.23 0.58
N ASN A 220 -12.11 -8.14 1.31
CA ASN A 220 -11.55 -8.12 2.65
C ASN A 220 -12.39 -7.31 3.63
N ALA A 221 -12.25 -7.65 4.90
CA ALA A 221 -12.82 -6.94 6.02
C ALA A 221 -11.80 -6.83 7.14
N GLY A 222 -11.77 -5.69 7.81
CA GLY A 222 -10.81 -5.44 8.86
C GLY A 222 -11.26 -4.33 9.80
N PHE A 223 -10.40 -4.09 10.76
CA PHE A 223 -10.54 -2.95 11.67
C PHE A 223 -9.19 -2.27 11.84
N SER A 224 -9.24 -0.98 12.17
CA SER A 224 -8.06 -0.24 12.62
C SER A 224 -8.40 0.61 13.83
N TRP A 225 -7.44 0.68 14.72
CA TRP A 225 -7.51 1.42 15.97
C TRP A 225 -6.27 2.30 16.10
N ARG A 226 -6.45 3.55 16.54
CA ARG A 226 -5.35 4.43 16.92
C ARG A 226 -5.58 5.02 18.30
N TRP A 227 -4.50 5.19 19.05
CA TRP A 227 -4.50 5.67 20.42
C TRP A 227 -3.34 6.63 20.68
N GLY A 228 -3.62 7.77 21.29
CA GLY A 228 -2.64 8.80 21.61
C GLY A 228 -3.22 10.19 21.60
N ARG A 229 -2.40 11.18 21.32
CA ARG A 229 -2.85 12.55 21.08
C ARG A 229 -3.25 12.67 19.61
N ILE A 230 -4.55 12.70 19.36
CA ILE A 230 -5.13 12.70 18.02
C ILE A 230 -5.79 14.05 17.77
N ASN A 231 -5.31 14.79 16.80
CA ASN A 231 -5.86 16.07 16.37
C ASN A 231 -6.49 15.99 14.99
N SER A 232 -6.05 15.07 14.15
CA SER A 232 -6.58 14.84 12.81
C SER A 232 -7.94 14.11 12.85
N PRO A 233 -8.80 14.33 11.83
CA PRO A 233 -10.09 13.63 11.74
C PRO A 233 -9.91 12.11 11.66
N TRP A 234 -10.97 11.37 12.04
CA TRP A 234 -10.94 9.92 12.02
C TRP A 234 -10.69 9.32 10.62
N TRP A 235 -11.10 10.00 9.57
CA TRP A 235 -10.93 9.55 8.18
C TRP A 235 -9.54 9.84 7.61
N SER A 236 -8.76 10.74 8.22
CA SER A 236 -7.43 11.11 7.74
C SER A 236 -6.39 10.00 7.94
N PHE A 237 -6.67 9.06 8.82
CA PHE A 237 -5.78 7.95 9.09
C PHE A 237 -5.95 6.84 8.04
N ASN A 238 -4.89 6.56 7.31
CA ASN A 238 -4.84 5.44 6.37
C ASN A 238 -4.21 4.22 7.05
N PRO A 239 -4.99 3.19 7.42
CA PRO A 239 -4.48 1.98 8.04
C PRO A 239 -3.72 1.08 7.05
N TYR A 240 -3.91 1.30 5.75
CA TYR A 240 -3.36 0.48 4.69
C TYR A 240 -1.98 0.94 4.21
N GLN A 241 -1.28 1.76 4.97
CA GLN A 241 0.09 2.17 4.66
C GLN A 241 1.03 0.97 4.50
N GLY A 242 0.73 -0.15 5.16
CA GLY A 242 1.48 -1.38 5.09
C GLY A 242 1.11 -2.34 3.95
N LYS A 243 0.18 -2.02 3.04
CA LYS A 243 -0.11 -2.90 1.90
C LYS A 243 1.08 -2.98 0.93
N TYR A 244 1.27 -4.13 0.27
CA TYR A 244 2.26 -4.30 -0.80
C TYR A 244 2.07 -3.27 -1.90
N ILE A 245 0.83 -3.04 -2.31
CA ILE A 245 0.47 -1.93 -3.17
C ILE A 245 -0.16 -0.89 -2.28
N LYS A 246 0.58 0.18 -2.05
CA LYS A 246 0.14 1.27 -1.20
C LYS A 246 -1.13 1.86 -1.78
N GLN A 247 -2.13 2.01 -0.97
CA GLN A 247 -3.28 2.79 -1.39
C GLN A 247 -2.90 4.26 -1.41
N SER A 248 -3.19 4.92 -2.51
CA SER A 248 -2.92 6.35 -2.70
C SER A 248 -3.93 7.21 -1.93
N MET A 249 -4.08 6.96 -0.63
CA MET A 249 -4.98 7.75 0.19
C MET A 249 -4.48 9.19 0.30
N PRO A 250 -5.38 10.17 0.22
CA PRO A 250 -5.04 11.57 0.38
C PRO A 250 -4.31 11.84 1.70
N VAL A 251 -3.43 12.83 1.68
CA VAL A 251 -2.70 13.29 2.86
C VAL A 251 -3.49 14.40 3.52
N PHE A 252 -3.73 14.26 4.81
CA PHE A 252 -4.44 15.23 5.62
C PHE A 252 -3.54 15.78 6.71
N SER A 253 -3.72 17.05 7.08
CA SER A 253 -3.04 17.64 8.23
C SER A 253 -4.00 17.89 9.38
N SER A 254 -3.42 17.99 10.57
CA SER A 254 -4.08 18.52 11.73
C SER A 254 -4.21 20.06 11.60
N SER A 255 -5.34 20.60 11.97
CA SER A 255 -5.58 22.06 12.02
C SER A 255 -5.24 22.68 13.38
N LYS A 256 -4.71 21.89 14.35
CA LYS A 256 -4.49 22.32 15.73
C LYS A 256 -3.06 22.75 16.00
N GLU A 257 -2.89 23.53 17.07
CA GLU A 257 -1.60 24.10 17.46
C GLU A 257 -0.61 23.05 18.01
N ASP A 258 -1.12 21.96 18.61
CA ASP A 258 -0.30 20.91 19.21
C ASP A 258 0.01 19.80 18.19
N ASN A 259 1.26 19.35 18.14
CA ASN A 259 1.65 18.19 17.36
C ASN A 259 0.92 16.92 17.83
N GLU A 260 0.52 16.06 16.89
CA GLU A 260 -0.07 14.78 17.24
C GLU A 260 0.99 13.67 17.33
N PHE A 261 0.68 12.71 18.21
CA PHE A 261 1.43 11.46 18.35
C PHE A 261 0.45 10.35 18.71
N TYR A 262 0.44 9.29 17.94
CA TYR A 262 -0.39 8.13 18.25
C TYR A 262 0.26 6.81 17.84
N LEU A 263 -0.06 5.78 18.59
CA LEU A 263 0.12 4.39 18.20
C LEU A 263 -1.10 3.93 17.42
N TRP A 264 -0.92 2.97 16.56
CA TRP A 264 -2.02 2.40 15.79
C TRP A 264 -1.79 0.93 15.50
N ALA A 265 -2.89 0.20 15.43
CA ALA A 265 -2.90 -1.23 15.16
C ALA A 265 -4.14 -1.60 14.37
N GLY A 266 -4.10 -2.72 13.70
CA GLY A 266 -5.24 -3.28 13.01
C GLY A 266 -5.00 -4.68 12.51
N ALA A 267 -6.08 -5.27 12.05
CA ALA A 267 -6.06 -6.57 11.40
C ALA A 267 -7.14 -6.65 10.34
N ARG A 268 -6.93 -7.52 9.38
CA ARG A 268 -7.84 -7.72 8.26
C ARG A 268 -7.79 -9.17 7.81
N LEU A 269 -8.91 -9.65 7.32
CA LEU A 269 -9.05 -10.95 6.71
C LEU A 269 -9.36 -10.77 5.23
N ASN A 270 -8.56 -11.38 4.36
CA ASN A 270 -8.72 -11.34 2.92
C ASN A 270 -9.22 -12.71 2.43
N LEU A 271 -10.31 -12.72 1.68
CA LEU A 271 -10.72 -13.85 0.88
C LEU A 271 -10.17 -13.68 -0.54
N ARG A 272 -9.02 -14.29 -0.82
CA ARG A 272 -8.26 -14.10 -2.05
C ARG A 272 -8.72 -15.08 -3.14
N ILE A 273 -9.07 -14.55 -4.29
CA ILE A 273 -9.49 -15.32 -5.46
C ILE A 273 -8.30 -15.49 -6.41
N TYR A 274 -7.52 -14.40 -6.61
CA TYR A 274 -6.41 -14.37 -7.54
C TYR A 274 -5.30 -13.40 -7.08
N ASN A 275 -4.04 -13.75 -7.38
CA ASN A 275 -2.87 -12.91 -7.14
C ASN A 275 -1.84 -13.10 -8.25
N ALA A 276 -1.72 -12.13 -9.15
CA ALA A 276 -0.81 -12.18 -10.29
C ALA A 276 0.66 -12.32 -9.88
N PHE A 277 1.06 -11.79 -8.72
CA PHE A 277 2.43 -11.91 -8.22
C PHE A 277 2.85 -13.35 -7.88
N LEU A 278 1.87 -14.25 -7.70
CA LEU A 278 2.09 -15.67 -7.42
C LEU A 278 1.71 -16.55 -8.62
N GLN A 279 0.63 -16.22 -9.32
CA GLN A 279 0.00 -17.08 -10.31
C GLN A 279 0.35 -16.70 -11.76
N GLY A 280 1.03 -15.55 -11.97
CA GLY A 280 1.18 -14.97 -13.30
C GLY A 280 -0.11 -14.37 -13.82
N GLN A 281 -0.10 -13.82 -15.05
CA GLN A 281 -1.26 -13.19 -15.67
C GLN A 281 -1.47 -13.76 -17.09
N PHE A 282 -1.30 -12.98 -18.16
CA PHE A 282 -1.57 -13.44 -19.54
C PHE A 282 -0.36 -14.10 -20.18
N ARG A 283 0.86 -13.60 -19.87
CA ARG A 283 2.10 -14.19 -20.36
C ARG A 283 2.44 -15.46 -19.59
N HIS A 284 3.00 -16.41 -20.30
CA HIS A 284 3.58 -17.58 -19.66
C HIS A 284 4.74 -17.15 -18.73
N SER A 285 4.69 -17.65 -17.50
CA SER A 285 5.77 -17.48 -16.51
C SER A 285 6.28 -18.86 -16.10
N GLU A 286 7.59 -19.04 -16.05
CA GLU A 286 8.20 -20.34 -15.78
C GLU A 286 7.95 -20.79 -14.32
N VAL A 287 7.99 -19.84 -13.39
CA VAL A 287 7.74 -20.09 -11.97
C VAL A 287 6.43 -19.42 -11.58
N THR A 288 5.47 -20.20 -11.12
CA THR A 288 4.18 -19.74 -10.61
C THR A 288 3.64 -20.68 -9.53
N VAL A 289 2.76 -20.18 -8.69
CA VAL A 289 2.01 -20.97 -7.71
C VAL A 289 0.68 -21.40 -8.33
N ASN A 290 0.38 -22.71 -8.31
CA ASN A 290 -0.87 -23.22 -8.82
C ASN A 290 -2.08 -22.70 -8.02
N ALA A 291 -3.22 -22.56 -8.68
CA ALA A 291 -4.46 -22.10 -8.03
C ALA A 291 -4.95 -23.01 -6.89
N SER A 292 -4.62 -24.31 -6.92
CA SER A 292 -4.90 -25.31 -5.86
C SER A 292 -4.03 -25.12 -4.62
N ASP A 293 -2.87 -24.51 -4.79
CA ASP A 293 -1.88 -24.30 -3.73
C ASP A 293 -1.99 -22.93 -3.07
N MET A 294 -2.83 -22.05 -3.63
CA MET A 294 -3.13 -20.75 -3.05
C MET A 294 -3.90 -20.89 -1.73
N GLN A 295 -3.48 -20.14 -0.71
CA GLN A 295 -4.30 -19.93 0.48
C GLN A 295 -5.38 -18.90 0.17
N ARG A 296 -6.63 -19.33 0.29
CA ARG A 296 -7.78 -18.45 -0.02
C ARG A 296 -8.08 -17.47 1.10
N LEU A 297 -7.75 -17.82 2.33
CA LEU A 297 -7.97 -16.98 3.50
C LEU A 297 -6.63 -16.54 4.05
N VAL A 298 -6.33 -15.24 3.94
CA VAL A 298 -5.08 -14.63 4.41
C VAL A 298 -5.40 -13.57 5.44
N ALA A 299 -4.92 -13.78 6.67
CA ALA A 299 -5.02 -12.78 7.72
C ALA A 299 -3.80 -11.86 7.67
N GLU A 300 -4.04 -10.55 7.78
CA GLU A 300 -3.00 -9.53 7.86
C GLU A 300 -3.17 -8.75 9.16
N TYR A 301 -2.07 -8.30 9.71
CA TYR A 301 -2.04 -7.46 10.90
C TYR A 301 -0.92 -6.43 10.80
N TRP A 302 -1.10 -5.31 11.47
CA TRP A 302 -0.11 -4.23 11.52
C TRP A 302 -0.14 -3.53 12.85
N PHE A 303 1.01 -2.99 13.19
CA PHE A 303 1.20 -2.14 14.36
C PHE A 303 2.20 -1.04 14.01
N GLY A 304 1.91 0.20 14.40
CA GLY A 304 2.76 1.33 14.07
C GLY A 304 2.65 2.50 15.04
N ALA A 305 3.50 3.47 14.80
CA ALA A 305 3.49 4.77 15.48
C ALA A 305 3.57 5.88 14.44
N THR A 306 2.88 6.98 14.70
CA THR A 306 2.93 8.19 13.88
C THR A 306 3.17 9.39 14.76
N MET A 307 4.08 10.25 14.34
CA MET A 307 4.43 11.49 15.02
C MET A 307 4.39 12.65 14.03
N GLU A 308 3.68 13.70 14.40
CA GLU A 308 3.74 15.00 13.72
C GLU A 308 4.89 15.82 14.30
N PHE A 309 5.63 16.52 13.44
CA PHE A 309 6.64 17.48 13.84
C PHE A 309 6.59 18.73 12.95
N ALA A 310 7.04 19.86 13.51
CA ALA A 310 7.02 21.14 12.83
C ALA A 310 5.65 21.53 12.24
N LYS A 311 4.54 21.01 12.82
CA LYS A 311 3.13 21.30 12.44
C LYS A 311 2.76 20.98 10.99
N LYS A 312 3.59 20.21 10.28
CA LYS A 312 3.39 19.95 8.83
C LYS A 312 3.89 18.58 8.38
N TYR A 313 4.83 17.99 9.10
CA TYR A 313 5.48 16.77 8.67
C TYR A 313 5.10 15.62 9.60
N TYR A 314 4.79 14.50 9.01
CA TYR A 314 4.47 13.27 9.71
C TYR A 314 5.53 12.23 9.43
N LEU A 315 5.95 11.58 10.48
CA LEU A 315 6.78 10.39 10.43
C LEU A 315 5.97 9.21 10.94
N SER A 316 5.90 8.15 10.16
CA SER A 316 5.27 6.90 10.55
C SER A 316 6.26 5.76 10.42
N VAL A 317 6.26 4.86 11.41
CA VAL A 317 6.95 3.59 11.37
C VAL A 317 5.94 2.49 11.67
N LEU A 318 6.06 1.35 11.00
CA LEU A 318 5.14 0.25 11.22
C LEU A 318 5.79 -1.12 10.99
N LEU A 319 5.23 -2.11 11.66
CA LEU A 319 5.43 -3.53 11.41
C LEU A 319 4.13 -4.09 10.82
N ARG A 320 4.27 -4.91 9.80
CA ARG A 320 3.17 -5.65 9.18
C ARG A 320 3.52 -7.11 9.10
N GLY A 321 2.52 -7.97 9.24
CA GLY A 321 2.66 -9.38 8.96
C GLY A 321 1.39 -9.95 8.35
N HIS A 322 1.53 -11.10 7.72
CA HIS A 322 0.39 -11.87 7.19
C HIS A 322 0.65 -13.37 7.31
N THR A 323 -0.42 -14.13 7.33
CA THR A 323 -0.35 -15.59 7.26
C THR A 323 0.12 -16.03 5.86
N GLU A 324 0.47 -17.30 5.72
CA GLU A 324 0.89 -17.87 4.44
C GLU A 324 -0.09 -17.54 3.31
N GLU A 325 0.46 -17.20 2.14
CA GLU A 325 -0.32 -16.88 0.94
C GLU A 325 -0.50 -18.11 0.01
N PHE A 326 0.33 -19.14 0.18
CA PHE A 326 0.29 -20.38 -0.60
C PHE A 326 0.77 -21.57 0.24
N LYS A 327 0.57 -22.78 -0.25
CA LYS A 327 1.04 -24.02 0.37
C LYS A 327 2.40 -24.36 -0.20
N GLY A 328 3.40 -24.59 0.63
CA GLY A 328 4.74 -24.97 0.20
C GLY A 328 5.72 -25.01 1.35
N PRO A 329 6.90 -25.63 1.16
CA PRO A 329 7.90 -25.77 2.21
C PRO A 329 8.50 -24.42 2.63
N HIS A 330 8.46 -23.43 1.76
CA HIS A 330 8.97 -22.08 1.99
C HIS A 330 7.85 -21.04 2.24
N ALA A 331 6.57 -21.44 2.16
CA ALA A 331 5.45 -20.61 2.58
C ALA A 331 5.54 -20.34 4.08
N ARG A 332 5.54 -19.09 4.49
CA ARG A 332 5.73 -18.69 5.89
C ARG A 332 4.94 -17.43 6.23
N LEU A 333 4.83 -17.20 7.54
CA LEU A 333 4.39 -15.93 8.08
C LEU A 333 5.40 -14.84 7.65
N SER A 334 4.95 -13.87 6.89
CA SER A 334 5.79 -12.72 6.52
C SER A 334 5.69 -11.62 7.57
N LEU A 335 6.82 -10.95 7.82
CA LEU A 335 6.92 -9.82 8.74
C LEU A 335 7.74 -8.73 8.05
N ILE A 336 7.11 -7.59 7.81
CA ILE A 336 7.67 -6.48 7.05
C ILE A 336 7.77 -5.27 7.95
N HIS A 337 8.90 -4.58 7.92
CA HIS A 337 9.12 -3.30 8.59
C HIS A 337 9.00 -2.15 7.58
N ILE A 338 8.21 -1.13 7.91
CA ILE A 338 7.96 0.03 7.05
C ILE A 338 8.22 1.30 7.82
#